data_d514be75c78d65b009325203a066f591
#
_entry.id   d514be75c78d65b009325203a066f591
#
_cell.length_a   1.000
_cell.length_b   1.000
_cell.length_c   1.000
_cell.angle_alpha   90.00
_cell.angle_beta   90.00
_cell.angle_gamma   90.00
#
_symmetry.space_group_name_H-M   'P 1'
#
loop_
_entity.id
_entity.type
_entity.pdbx_description
1 polymer ?
#
loop_
_entity_poly.entity_id
_entity_poly.type
_entity_poly.pdbx_seq_one_letter_code
_entity_poly.pdbx_strand_id
1 'polypeptide(L)'
;DKQQTIAELQAELTRIRGQYKPTKAPVPDTAEEGELKAARQRLTEEMRRMLVDYRPPAKDTTVGGIPVDSEYIIFVIDTSGSMYQGPWQLVLRKISETLAVYPKLRGIQVMNDEGKYMFPSYAGKWMPDTPGVRKNIISRLANWNPYSDSSPVEGIVEAINSFYEPGRKISIYIYGDDFPQGQVEAVARYVDRINTAGKDGQRLVRIHAVGFPTQFAGGQDRNGTRFANLMRALCERNDGSFVALTTL
;
A
#
# COMPACT_ATOMS: atom_id res chain seq x y z
N ASP A 1 21.58 -8.44 4.02
CA ASP A 1 21.09 -8.19 2.66
C ASP A 1 21.85 -6.98 2.08
N LYS A 2 22.34 -7.08 0.80
CA LYS A 2 23.19 -6.06 0.17
C LYS A 2 22.59 -4.64 0.23
N GLN A 3 21.25 -4.51 0.13
CA GLN A 3 20.56 -3.21 0.24
C GLN A 3 20.67 -2.61 1.65
N GLN A 4 20.54 -3.45 2.66
CA GLN A 4 20.66 -3.04 4.05
C GLN A 4 22.09 -2.59 4.35
N THR A 5 23.09 -3.31 3.86
CA THR A 5 24.51 -2.95 3.98
C THR A 5 24.83 -1.64 3.26
N ILE A 6 24.29 -1.39 2.05
CA ILE A 6 24.45 -0.13 1.32
C ILE A 6 23.82 1.03 2.11
N ALA A 7 22.63 0.87 2.69
CA ALA A 7 21.98 1.89 3.48
C ALA A 7 22.77 2.23 4.76
N GLU A 8 23.30 1.21 5.44
CA GLU A 8 24.17 1.37 6.62
C GLU A 8 25.46 2.12 6.29
N LEU A 9 26.11 1.78 5.18
CA LEU A 9 27.32 2.47 4.70
C LEU A 9 27.03 3.92 4.29
N GLN A 10 25.87 4.20 3.69
CA GLN A 10 25.44 5.57 3.36
C GLN A 10 25.19 6.41 4.61
N ALA A 11 24.55 5.81 5.63
CA ALA A 11 24.31 6.48 6.91
C ALA A 11 25.62 6.80 7.62
N GLU A 12 26.58 5.87 7.60
CA GLU A 12 27.89 6.08 8.20
C GLU A 12 28.72 7.13 7.47
N LEU A 13 28.67 7.17 6.14
CA LEU A 13 29.30 8.20 5.32
C LEU A 13 28.70 9.59 5.59
N THR A 14 27.39 9.66 5.84
CA THR A 14 26.71 10.91 6.21
C THR A 14 27.10 11.36 7.61
N ARG A 15 27.25 10.45 8.56
CA ARG A 15 27.74 10.71 9.92
C ARG A 15 29.15 11.27 9.89
N ILE A 16 30.07 10.64 9.14
CA ILE A 16 31.44 11.09 8.98
C ILE A 16 31.52 12.49 8.34
N ARG A 17 30.67 12.75 7.31
CA ARG A 17 30.54 14.08 6.69
C ARG A 17 30.03 15.15 7.65
N GLY A 18 29.08 14.78 8.53
CA GLY A 18 28.51 15.71 9.53
C GLY A 18 29.51 16.10 10.63
N GLN A 19 30.49 15.25 10.92
CA GLN A 19 31.56 15.53 11.89
C GLN A 19 32.65 16.43 11.31
N TYR A 20 32.77 16.51 9.98
CA TYR A 20 33.76 17.33 9.30
C TYR A 20 33.17 18.70 8.91
N LYS A 21 33.31 19.71 9.78
CA LYS A 21 33.10 21.12 9.41
C LYS A 21 34.46 21.70 8.96
N PRO A 22 34.60 22.11 7.70
CA PRO A 22 35.86 22.75 7.28
C PRO A 22 36.01 24.11 7.99
N THR A 23 36.95 24.19 8.90
CA THR A 23 37.38 25.46 9.47
C THR A 23 38.22 26.21 8.40
N LYS A 24 37.94 27.49 8.20
CA LYS A 24 38.57 28.36 7.17
C LYS A 24 40.08 28.68 7.40
N ALA A 25 40.80 28.01 8.28
CA ALA A 25 42.22 28.16 8.47
C ALA A 25 42.93 26.86 8.07
N PRO A 26 44.12 26.91 7.40
CA PRO A 26 44.90 25.74 7.16
C PRO A 26 45.48 25.25 8.50
N VAL A 27 44.82 24.25 9.09
CA VAL A 27 45.34 23.53 10.24
C VAL A 27 46.29 22.45 9.71
N PRO A 28 47.45 22.20 10.30
CA PRO A 28 48.35 21.14 9.87
C PRO A 28 47.64 19.79 9.95
N ASP A 29 47.84 18.97 8.92
CA ASP A 29 47.27 17.61 8.76
C ASP A 29 47.56 16.80 10.03
N THR A 30 46.59 16.68 10.91
CA THR A 30 46.72 15.87 12.12
C THR A 30 46.53 14.40 11.76
N ALA A 31 47.15 13.48 12.50
CA ALA A 31 46.98 12.03 12.27
C ALA A 31 45.50 11.61 12.20
N GLU A 32 44.65 12.27 12.99
CA GLU A 32 43.21 12.03 12.97
C GLU A 32 42.52 12.40 11.64
N GLU A 33 42.92 13.50 10.97
CA GLU A 33 42.43 13.86 9.64
C GLU A 33 42.85 12.86 8.58
N GLY A 34 44.07 12.34 8.69
CA GLY A 34 44.59 11.29 7.81
C GLY A 34 43.80 9.99 7.95
N GLU A 35 43.52 9.57 9.19
CA GLU A 35 42.71 8.38 9.47
C GLU A 35 41.27 8.53 8.98
N LEU A 36 40.65 9.71 9.17
CA LEU A 36 39.30 10.00 8.69
C LEU A 36 39.23 9.99 7.15
N LYS A 37 40.21 10.54 6.47
CA LYS A 37 40.31 10.51 5.01
C LYS A 37 40.48 9.07 4.49
N ALA A 38 41.34 8.28 5.14
CA ALA A 38 41.54 6.87 4.79
C ALA A 38 40.30 6.01 5.02
N ALA A 39 39.61 6.21 6.14
CA ALA A 39 38.33 5.52 6.43
C ALA A 39 37.26 5.87 5.41
N ARG A 40 37.13 7.14 5.03
CA ARG A 40 36.21 7.62 4.01
C ARG A 40 36.49 7.03 2.62
N GLN A 41 37.77 6.91 2.26
CA GLN A 41 38.18 6.31 0.99
C GLN A 41 37.84 4.82 0.95
N ARG A 42 38.12 4.06 2.03
CA ARG A 42 37.79 2.65 2.14
C ARG A 42 36.29 2.41 2.01
N LEU A 43 35.47 3.17 2.74
CA LEU A 43 34.02 3.10 2.64
C LEU A 43 33.48 3.42 1.23
N THR A 44 34.08 4.41 0.57
CA THR A 44 33.71 4.81 -0.79
C THR A 44 34.07 3.71 -1.82
N GLU A 45 35.24 3.08 -1.64
CA GLU A 45 35.66 1.96 -2.50
C GLU A 45 34.81 0.71 -2.28
N GLU A 46 34.47 0.41 -1.04
CA GLU A 46 33.62 -0.73 -0.70
C GLU A 46 32.18 -0.53 -1.24
N MET A 47 31.60 0.66 -1.09
CA MET A 47 30.34 1.03 -1.74
C MET A 47 30.43 0.91 -3.27
N ARG A 48 31.52 1.34 -3.90
CA ARG A 48 31.70 1.26 -5.34
C ARG A 48 31.80 -0.20 -5.81
N ARG A 49 32.48 -1.08 -5.07
CA ARG A 49 32.55 -2.52 -5.35
C ARG A 49 31.18 -3.17 -5.24
N MET A 50 30.40 -2.86 -4.18
CA MET A 50 29.03 -3.38 -4.02
C MET A 50 28.09 -2.89 -5.13
N LEU A 51 28.24 -1.64 -5.60
CA LEU A 51 27.45 -1.08 -6.69
C LEU A 51 27.77 -1.66 -8.06
N VAL A 52 29.01 -2.12 -8.30
CA VAL A 52 29.41 -2.79 -9.56
C VAL A 52 28.69 -4.13 -9.72
N ASP A 53 28.49 -4.87 -8.61
CA ASP A 53 27.76 -6.15 -8.60
C ASP A 53 26.26 -5.98 -8.34
N TYR A 54 25.81 -4.76 -8.01
CA TYR A 54 24.41 -4.47 -7.78
C TYR A 54 23.67 -4.38 -9.10
N ARG A 55 22.99 -5.45 -9.46
CA ARG A 55 21.89 -5.39 -10.43
C ARG A 55 20.66 -4.93 -9.65
N PRO A 56 20.16 -3.70 -9.87
CA PRO A 56 18.89 -3.32 -9.28
C PRO A 56 17.85 -4.37 -9.70
N PRO A 57 17.04 -4.87 -8.77
CA PRO A 57 15.92 -5.71 -9.15
C PRO A 57 15.14 -4.96 -10.22
N ALA A 58 14.71 -5.67 -11.28
CA ALA A 58 13.97 -5.09 -12.39
C ALA A 58 12.89 -4.16 -11.83
N LYS A 59 13.01 -2.86 -12.10
CA LYS A 59 12.21 -1.74 -11.60
C LYS A 59 11.45 -2.09 -10.33
N ASP A 60 11.93 -1.63 -9.19
CA ASP A 60 11.16 -1.72 -7.96
C ASP A 60 9.83 -0.98 -8.19
N THR A 61 8.78 -1.75 -8.49
CA THR A 61 7.42 -1.26 -8.70
C THR A 61 6.67 -1.19 -7.37
N THR A 62 7.39 -1.18 -6.24
CA THR A 62 6.78 -1.02 -4.93
C THR A 62 6.86 0.42 -4.45
N VAL A 63 5.76 0.93 -3.89
CA VAL A 63 5.71 2.21 -3.19
C VAL A 63 5.18 1.97 -1.79
N GLY A 64 6.01 2.28 -0.79
CA GLY A 64 5.69 1.98 0.60
C GLY A 64 5.46 0.49 0.89
N GLY A 65 6.14 -0.40 0.13
CA GLY A 65 5.97 -1.85 0.23
C GLY A 65 4.78 -2.43 -0.54
N ILE A 66 4.00 -1.58 -1.24
CA ILE A 66 2.86 -2.00 -2.06
C ILE A 66 3.32 -2.11 -3.52
N PRO A 67 3.19 -3.29 -4.18
CA PRO A 67 3.45 -3.41 -5.61
C PRO A 67 2.48 -2.58 -6.45
N VAL A 68 3.00 -1.74 -7.36
CA VAL A 68 2.21 -0.83 -8.21
C VAL A 68 2.33 -1.20 -9.70
N ASP A 69 2.31 -2.49 -10.00
CA ASP A 69 2.42 -3.04 -11.35
C ASP A 69 1.07 -3.43 -11.97
N SER A 70 -0.04 -3.09 -11.32
CA SER A 70 -1.38 -3.39 -11.81
C SER A 70 -1.82 -2.46 -12.92
N GLU A 71 -2.54 -3.00 -13.90
CA GLU A 71 -3.14 -2.26 -15.00
C GLU A 71 -4.56 -1.75 -14.66
N TYR A 72 -5.22 -2.42 -13.73
CA TYR A 72 -6.58 -2.12 -13.28
C TYR A 72 -6.62 -2.09 -11.76
N ILE A 73 -7.35 -1.14 -11.19
CA ILE A 73 -7.54 -1.05 -9.76
C ILE A 73 -9.02 -0.92 -9.38
N ILE A 74 -9.36 -1.54 -8.26
CA ILE A 74 -10.70 -1.46 -7.67
C ILE A 74 -10.53 -0.99 -6.23
N PHE A 75 -11.19 0.10 -5.88
CA PHE A 75 -11.31 0.53 -4.49
C PHE A 75 -12.56 -0.07 -3.87
N VAL A 76 -12.39 -0.77 -2.75
CA VAL A 76 -13.46 -1.28 -1.89
C VAL A 76 -13.38 -0.51 -0.58
N ILE A 77 -14.35 0.34 -0.32
CA ILE A 77 -14.27 1.34 0.76
C ILE A 77 -15.36 1.07 1.78
N ASP A 78 -14.96 0.87 3.03
CA ASP A 78 -15.88 0.81 4.15
C ASP A 78 -16.57 2.19 4.30
N THR A 79 -17.90 2.17 4.22
CA THR A 79 -18.77 3.34 4.32
C THR A 79 -19.61 3.33 5.59
N SER A 80 -19.13 2.67 6.63
CA SER A 80 -19.76 2.64 7.96
C SER A 80 -19.66 3.97 8.69
N GLY A 81 -20.45 4.09 9.75
CA GLY A 81 -20.50 5.31 10.56
C GLY A 81 -19.17 5.71 11.20
N SER A 82 -18.35 4.73 11.64
CA SER A 82 -17.02 4.97 12.22
C SER A 82 -16.07 5.64 11.23
N MET A 83 -16.11 5.22 9.97
CA MET A 83 -15.29 5.78 8.90
C MET A 83 -15.65 7.25 8.60
N TYR A 84 -16.94 7.60 8.63
CA TYR A 84 -17.37 8.99 8.39
C TYR A 84 -17.11 9.92 9.57
N GLN A 85 -17.28 9.42 10.79
CA GLN A 85 -17.10 10.24 12.01
C GLN A 85 -15.64 10.54 12.33
N GLY A 86 -14.71 9.79 11.80
CA GLY A 86 -13.28 9.93 12.08
C GLY A 86 -12.43 10.12 10.82
N PRO A 87 -11.97 9.05 10.17
CA PRO A 87 -10.88 9.10 9.22
C PRO A 87 -11.25 9.52 7.80
N TRP A 88 -12.49 9.92 7.48
CA TRP A 88 -12.93 10.10 6.10
C TRP A 88 -12.03 11.01 5.27
N GLN A 89 -11.54 12.10 5.84
CA GLN A 89 -10.58 12.99 5.15
C GLN A 89 -9.25 12.28 4.88
N LEU A 90 -8.83 11.39 5.78
CA LEU A 90 -7.63 10.58 5.60
C LEU A 90 -7.85 9.50 4.53
N VAL A 91 -9.06 8.91 4.44
CA VAL A 91 -9.45 7.99 3.35
C VAL A 91 -9.32 8.68 2.00
N LEU A 92 -9.90 9.89 1.85
CA LEU A 92 -9.79 10.70 0.63
C LEU A 92 -8.33 10.92 0.23
N ARG A 93 -7.50 11.29 1.21
CA ARG A 93 -6.07 11.50 1.00
C ARG A 93 -5.38 10.21 0.54
N LYS A 94 -5.62 9.10 1.23
CA LYS A 94 -4.99 7.82 0.89
C LYS A 94 -5.41 7.28 -0.47
N ILE A 95 -6.66 7.44 -0.87
CA ILE A 95 -7.11 7.09 -2.22
C ILE A 95 -6.45 8.00 -3.26
N SER A 96 -6.35 9.30 -2.99
CA SER A 96 -5.65 10.24 -3.87
C SER A 96 -4.18 9.89 -4.03
N GLU A 97 -3.48 9.56 -2.92
CA GLU A 97 -2.10 9.09 -2.93
C GLU A 97 -1.94 7.80 -3.74
N THR A 98 -2.83 6.82 -3.54
CA THR A 98 -2.83 5.57 -4.31
C THR A 98 -3.02 5.82 -5.80
N LEU A 99 -3.96 6.68 -6.20
CA LEU A 99 -4.14 7.06 -7.59
C LEU A 99 -2.90 7.77 -8.17
N ALA A 100 -2.24 8.62 -7.38
CA ALA A 100 -1.07 9.37 -7.83
C ALA A 100 0.16 8.48 -8.09
N VAL A 101 0.27 7.35 -7.39
CA VAL A 101 1.37 6.38 -7.58
C VAL A 101 1.27 5.67 -8.93
N TYR A 102 0.06 5.48 -9.44
CA TYR A 102 -0.15 4.88 -10.76
C TYR A 102 -0.09 5.94 -11.86
N PRO A 103 0.95 5.93 -12.71
CA PRO A 103 1.08 6.95 -13.77
C PRO A 103 -0.03 6.84 -14.81
N LYS A 104 -0.47 5.62 -15.10
CA LYS A 104 -1.56 5.32 -16.02
C LYS A 104 -2.13 3.94 -15.75
N LEU A 105 -3.45 3.89 -15.66
CA LEU A 105 -4.22 2.65 -15.55
C LEU A 105 -5.03 2.42 -16.82
N ARG A 106 -5.45 1.21 -17.06
CA ARG A 106 -6.41 0.87 -18.13
C ARG A 106 -7.84 1.01 -17.65
N GLY A 107 -8.06 0.81 -16.32
CA GLY A 107 -9.38 0.96 -15.72
C GLY A 107 -9.33 1.15 -14.22
N ILE A 108 -10.32 1.89 -13.74
CA ILE A 108 -10.54 2.15 -12.30
C ILE A 108 -11.98 1.78 -11.97
N GLN A 109 -12.20 1.25 -10.77
CA GLN A 109 -13.53 1.07 -10.21
C GLN A 109 -13.56 1.47 -8.74
N VAL A 110 -14.71 1.92 -8.27
CA VAL A 110 -14.95 2.28 -6.87
C VAL A 110 -16.30 1.74 -6.41
N MET A 111 -16.27 0.97 -5.34
CA MET A 111 -17.46 0.44 -4.69
C MET A 111 -17.30 0.51 -3.17
N ASN A 112 -18.38 0.38 -2.44
CA ASN A 112 -18.29 0.21 -1.01
C ASN A 112 -18.02 -1.26 -0.64
N ASP A 113 -17.84 -1.51 0.63
CA ASP A 113 -17.59 -2.82 1.22
C ASP A 113 -18.73 -3.84 0.97
N GLU A 114 -19.97 -3.38 0.75
CA GLU A 114 -21.11 -4.22 0.35
C GLU A 114 -21.25 -4.40 -1.18
N GLY A 115 -20.29 -3.90 -1.98
CA GLY A 115 -20.33 -4.02 -3.44
C GLY A 115 -21.21 -2.99 -4.16
N LYS A 116 -21.69 -1.94 -3.47
CA LYS A 116 -22.47 -0.86 -4.10
C LYS A 116 -21.54 0.06 -4.88
N TYR A 117 -21.78 0.21 -6.18
CA TYR A 117 -20.95 1.04 -7.06
C TYR A 117 -21.13 2.54 -6.79
N MET A 118 -20.03 3.28 -6.65
CA MET A 118 -20.07 4.73 -6.52
C MET A 118 -20.61 5.42 -7.78
N PHE A 119 -20.38 4.82 -8.95
CA PHE A 119 -20.91 5.27 -10.24
C PHE A 119 -21.80 4.17 -10.84
N PRO A 120 -23.12 4.20 -10.61
CA PRO A 120 -24.03 3.15 -11.09
C PRO A 120 -24.02 2.94 -12.60
N SER A 121 -23.74 3.97 -13.39
CA SER A 121 -23.57 3.87 -14.84
C SER A 121 -22.38 3.03 -15.29
N TYR A 122 -21.44 2.78 -14.38
CA TYR A 122 -20.27 1.92 -14.58
C TYR A 122 -20.37 0.62 -13.79
N ALA A 123 -21.56 0.22 -13.32
CA ALA A 123 -21.73 -1.08 -12.69
C ALA A 123 -21.29 -2.21 -13.63
N GLY A 124 -20.37 -3.07 -13.15
CA GLY A 124 -19.76 -4.14 -13.96
C GLY A 124 -18.88 -3.67 -15.13
N LYS A 125 -18.50 -2.38 -15.17
CA LYS A 125 -17.67 -1.81 -16.26
C LYS A 125 -16.51 -0.98 -15.71
N TRP A 126 -15.40 -1.00 -16.40
CA TRP A 126 -14.26 -0.16 -16.06
C TRP A 126 -14.49 1.31 -16.42
N MET A 127 -14.19 2.21 -15.50
CA MET A 127 -14.02 3.63 -15.81
C MET A 127 -12.65 3.84 -16.46
N PRO A 128 -12.56 4.61 -17.58
CA PRO A 128 -11.28 4.92 -18.18
C PRO A 128 -10.44 5.82 -17.28
N ASP A 129 -9.13 5.58 -17.22
CA ASP A 129 -8.22 6.43 -16.45
C ASP A 129 -7.92 7.73 -17.19
N THR A 130 -8.62 8.78 -16.80
CA THR A 130 -8.40 10.15 -17.28
C THR A 130 -8.31 11.11 -16.10
N PRO A 131 -7.63 12.28 -16.25
CA PRO A 131 -7.59 13.28 -15.19
C PRO A 131 -8.98 13.71 -14.71
N GLY A 132 -9.96 13.79 -15.62
CA GLY A 132 -11.35 14.10 -15.28
C GLY A 132 -12.01 13.02 -14.44
N VAL A 133 -11.81 11.74 -14.76
CA VAL A 133 -12.35 10.62 -13.96
C VAL A 133 -11.69 10.58 -12.60
N ARG A 134 -10.36 10.71 -12.49
CA ARG A 134 -9.67 10.77 -11.19
C ARG A 134 -10.20 11.91 -10.32
N LYS A 135 -10.37 13.11 -10.88
CA LYS A 135 -10.95 14.25 -10.19
C LYS A 135 -12.40 13.97 -9.74
N ASN A 136 -13.21 13.37 -10.61
CA ASN A 136 -14.60 13.01 -10.29
C ASN A 136 -14.68 11.96 -9.16
N ILE A 137 -13.79 10.98 -9.13
CA ILE A 137 -13.73 10.00 -8.06
C ILE A 137 -13.54 10.71 -6.71
N ILE A 138 -12.53 11.56 -6.59
CA ILE A 138 -12.23 12.27 -5.33
C ILE A 138 -13.36 13.23 -4.95
N SER A 139 -13.90 14.01 -5.90
CA SER A 139 -14.99 14.94 -5.63
C SER A 139 -16.27 14.24 -5.19
N ARG A 140 -16.61 13.12 -5.83
CA ARG A 140 -17.81 12.34 -5.48
C ARG A 140 -17.63 11.64 -4.15
N LEU A 141 -16.47 11.06 -3.89
CA LEU A 141 -16.14 10.37 -2.66
C LEU A 141 -16.29 11.29 -1.44
N ALA A 142 -15.98 12.58 -1.56
CA ALA A 142 -16.14 13.55 -0.47
C ALA A 142 -17.57 13.63 0.09
N ASN A 143 -18.58 13.33 -0.74
CA ASN A 143 -20.00 13.40 -0.38
C ASN A 143 -20.73 12.06 -0.58
N TRP A 144 -20.01 10.97 -0.84
CA TRP A 144 -20.60 9.67 -1.08
C TRP A 144 -20.82 8.93 0.23
N ASN A 145 -22.07 8.75 0.60
CA ASN A 145 -22.48 8.08 1.85
C ASN A 145 -23.56 7.02 1.60
N PRO A 146 -23.20 5.83 1.09
CA PRO A 146 -24.14 4.75 0.89
C PRO A 146 -24.49 3.97 2.16
N TYR A 147 -23.86 4.26 3.30
CA TYR A 147 -23.88 3.53 4.57
C TYR A 147 -23.70 2.02 4.42
N SER A 148 -22.91 1.41 5.26
CA SER A 148 -22.66 -0.04 5.29
C SER A 148 -22.50 -0.57 6.71
N ASP A 149 -22.54 -1.90 6.85
CA ASP A 149 -22.38 -2.61 8.12
C ASP A 149 -20.96 -3.14 8.34
N SER A 150 -19.95 -2.55 7.70
CA SER A 150 -18.52 -2.89 7.82
C SER A 150 -18.20 -4.35 7.45
N SER A 151 -18.62 -4.80 6.26
CA SER A 151 -18.32 -6.14 5.75
C SER A 151 -17.56 -6.07 4.41
N PRO A 152 -16.22 -6.14 4.40
CA PRO A 152 -15.46 -6.02 3.15
C PRO A 152 -15.60 -7.22 2.22
N VAL A 153 -16.25 -8.30 2.67
CA VAL A 153 -16.30 -9.57 1.94
C VAL A 153 -17.13 -9.47 0.67
N GLU A 154 -18.30 -8.84 0.76
CA GLU A 154 -19.22 -8.67 -0.34
C GLU A 154 -18.61 -7.83 -1.47
N GLY A 155 -17.93 -6.74 -1.11
CA GLY A 155 -17.20 -5.90 -2.07
C GLY A 155 -16.04 -6.63 -2.75
N ILE A 156 -15.30 -7.48 -2.01
CA ILE A 156 -14.24 -8.32 -2.58
C ILE A 156 -14.84 -9.33 -3.57
N VAL A 157 -15.93 -10.00 -3.18
CA VAL A 157 -16.62 -10.99 -4.02
C VAL A 157 -17.15 -10.35 -5.30
N GLU A 158 -17.82 -9.20 -5.18
CA GLU A 158 -18.30 -8.44 -6.32
C GLU A 158 -17.15 -8.01 -7.25
N ALA A 159 -16.06 -7.52 -6.69
CA ALA A 159 -14.90 -7.11 -7.46
C ALA A 159 -14.28 -8.28 -8.25
N ILE A 160 -14.14 -9.45 -7.64
CA ILE A 160 -13.58 -10.64 -8.32
C ILE A 160 -14.53 -11.13 -9.41
N ASN A 161 -15.81 -11.32 -9.06
CA ASN A 161 -16.78 -11.93 -9.97
C ASN A 161 -17.10 -11.06 -11.19
N SER A 162 -17.13 -9.72 -11.00
CA SER A 162 -17.56 -8.80 -12.07
C SER A 162 -16.39 -8.31 -12.93
N PHE A 163 -15.14 -8.35 -12.43
CA PHE A 163 -14.03 -7.68 -13.10
C PHE A 163 -12.86 -8.59 -13.48
N TYR A 164 -12.81 -9.80 -12.94
CA TYR A 164 -11.74 -10.71 -13.32
C TYR A 164 -11.86 -11.10 -14.81
N GLU A 165 -10.76 -10.93 -15.52
CA GLU A 165 -10.56 -11.47 -16.86
C GLU A 165 -9.13 -12.02 -16.99
N PRO A 166 -8.96 -13.20 -17.63
CA PRO A 166 -7.64 -13.79 -17.82
C PRO A 166 -6.66 -12.83 -18.50
N GLY A 167 -5.44 -12.77 -17.97
CA GLY A 167 -4.37 -11.93 -18.51
C GLY A 167 -4.42 -10.47 -18.07
N ARG A 168 -5.39 -10.03 -17.28
CA ARG A 168 -5.42 -8.69 -16.69
C ARG A 168 -4.75 -8.67 -15.32
N LYS A 169 -3.89 -7.69 -15.08
CA LYS A 169 -3.31 -7.43 -13.77
C LYS A 169 -4.22 -6.50 -12.98
N ILE A 170 -4.97 -7.07 -12.05
CA ILE A 170 -5.97 -6.36 -11.25
C ILE A 170 -5.52 -6.34 -9.79
N SER A 171 -5.60 -5.17 -9.13
CA SER A 171 -5.50 -5.06 -7.68
C SER A 171 -6.77 -4.48 -7.07
N ILE A 172 -7.20 -5.11 -5.98
CA ILE A 172 -8.22 -4.59 -5.08
C ILE A 172 -7.53 -3.86 -3.93
N TYR A 173 -7.99 -2.65 -3.61
CA TYR A 173 -7.55 -1.85 -2.48
C TYR A 173 -8.71 -1.70 -1.51
N ILE A 174 -8.60 -2.33 -0.34
CA ILE A 174 -9.60 -2.28 0.72
C ILE A 174 -9.25 -1.16 1.70
N TYR A 175 -10.22 -0.31 2.02
CA TYR A 175 -10.10 0.76 3.01
C TYR A 175 -11.16 0.57 4.09
N GLY A 176 -10.75 0.39 5.35
CA GLY A 176 -11.69 0.15 6.43
C GLY A 176 -11.04 0.15 7.81
N ASP A 177 -11.86 -0.01 8.83
CA ASP A 177 -11.45 0.03 10.24
C ASP A 177 -12.01 -1.11 11.08
N ASP A 178 -13.08 -1.77 10.62
CA ASP A 178 -13.85 -2.70 11.42
C ASP A 178 -14.25 -3.98 10.66
N PHE A 179 -14.37 -5.08 11.42
CA PHE A 179 -14.94 -6.35 10.98
C PHE A 179 -15.73 -6.96 12.15
N PRO A 180 -16.99 -6.53 12.34
CA PRO A 180 -17.77 -6.89 13.53
C PRO A 180 -18.23 -8.33 13.56
N GLN A 181 -18.45 -8.96 12.41
CA GLN A 181 -19.06 -10.29 12.30
C GLN A 181 -18.19 -11.27 11.49
N GLY A 182 -18.42 -12.58 11.71
CA GLY A 182 -17.74 -13.64 10.98
C GLY A 182 -16.47 -14.16 11.63
N GLN A 183 -15.98 -15.27 11.13
CA GLN A 183 -14.72 -15.88 11.54
C GLN A 183 -13.64 -15.53 10.53
N VAL A 184 -12.57 -14.87 10.96
CA VAL A 184 -11.45 -14.41 10.12
C VAL A 184 -10.94 -15.53 9.20
N GLU A 185 -10.70 -16.71 9.75
CA GLU A 185 -10.16 -17.83 8.99
C GLU A 185 -11.18 -18.42 7.98
N ALA A 186 -12.47 -18.40 8.29
CA ALA A 186 -13.51 -18.84 7.36
C ALA A 186 -13.62 -17.91 6.16
N VAL A 187 -13.56 -16.60 6.41
CA VAL A 187 -13.57 -15.58 5.36
C VAL A 187 -12.30 -15.67 4.51
N ALA A 188 -11.13 -15.79 5.13
CA ALA A 188 -9.87 -15.91 4.40
C ALA A 188 -9.88 -17.14 3.47
N ARG A 189 -10.31 -18.31 3.95
CA ARG A 189 -10.46 -19.51 3.12
C ARG A 189 -11.50 -19.36 2.01
N TYR A 190 -12.58 -18.63 2.27
CA TYR A 190 -13.58 -18.37 1.23
C TYR A 190 -13.00 -17.51 0.11
N VAL A 191 -12.32 -16.41 0.45
CA VAL A 191 -11.65 -15.54 -0.53
C VAL A 191 -10.55 -16.31 -1.27
N ASP A 192 -9.74 -17.11 -0.57
CA ASP A 192 -8.73 -17.97 -1.20
C ASP A 192 -9.32 -18.85 -2.31
N ARG A 193 -10.47 -19.46 -2.03
CA ARG A 193 -11.14 -20.36 -2.97
C ARG A 193 -11.64 -19.63 -4.22
N ILE A 194 -12.23 -18.46 -4.07
CA ILE A 194 -12.77 -17.68 -5.20
C ILE A 194 -11.70 -16.92 -5.96
N ASN A 195 -10.56 -16.64 -5.33
CA ASN A 195 -9.44 -15.88 -5.91
C ASN A 195 -8.30 -16.79 -6.41
N THR A 196 -8.56 -18.06 -6.66
CA THR A 196 -7.54 -19.00 -7.12
C THR A 196 -7.87 -19.51 -8.53
N ALA A 197 -6.92 -19.35 -9.47
CA ALA A 197 -7.01 -19.86 -10.82
C ALA A 197 -6.24 -21.18 -10.97
N GLY A 198 -6.92 -22.21 -11.43
CA GLY A 198 -6.31 -23.44 -11.90
C GLY A 198 -5.51 -24.22 -10.87
N LYS A 199 -4.70 -25.18 -11.38
CA LYS A 199 -3.91 -26.11 -10.55
C LYS A 199 -2.66 -25.46 -9.92
N ASP A 200 -2.20 -24.34 -10.46
CA ASP A 200 -0.95 -23.69 -10.04
C ASP A 200 -1.15 -22.71 -8.87
N GLY A 201 -2.38 -22.57 -8.36
CA GLY A 201 -2.68 -21.72 -7.22
C GLY A 201 -2.50 -20.22 -7.45
N GLN A 202 -2.34 -19.78 -8.70
CA GLN A 202 -2.22 -18.36 -9.03
C GLN A 202 -3.45 -17.58 -8.59
N ARG A 203 -3.23 -16.39 -8.05
CA ARG A 203 -4.30 -15.49 -7.66
C ARG A 203 -4.91 -14.79 -8.89
N LEU A 204 -6.25 -14.69 -8.92
CA LEU A 204 -6.96 -13.99 -9.99
C LEU A 204 -6.73 -12.49 -9.93
N VAL A 205 -6.75 -11.97 -8.69
CA VAL A 205 -6.50 -10.57 -8.39
C VAL A 205 -5.62 -10.46 -7.15
N ARG A 206 -4.87 -9.35 -7.05
CA ARG A 206 -4.09 -9.01 -5.85
C ARG A 206 -4.97 -8.23 -4.89
N ILE A 207 -4.79 -8.44 -3.57
CA ILE A 207 -5.59 -7.76 -2.54
C ILE A 207 -4.66 -6.98 -1.61
N HIS A 208 -4.81 -5.65 -1.61
CA HIS A 208 -4.18 -4.74 -0.67
C HIS A 208 -5.20 -4.18 0.31
N ALA A 209 -4.75 -3.77 1.50
CA ALA A 209 -5.63 -3.12 2.46
C ALA A 209 -4.93 -1.98 3.22
N VAL A 210 -5.71 -0.97 3.56
CA VAL A 210 -5.34 0.13 4.44
C VAL A 210 -6.32 0.17 5.60
N GLY A 211 -5.79 -0.05 6.81
CA GLY A 211 -6.57 -0.04 8.05
C GLY A 211 -6.48 1.30 8.77
N PHE A 212 -7.62 1.80 9.24
CA PHE A 212 -7.74 3.07 9.96
C PHE A 212 -7.96 2.83 11.46
N PRO A 213 -7.29 3.58 12.34
CA PRO A 213 -7.31 3.34 13.79
C PRO A 213 -8.49 4.02 14.50
N THR A 214 -9.72 3.88 14.00
CA THR A 214 -10.90 4.54 14.59
C THR A 214 -11.30 3.94 15.92
N GLN A 215 -11.09 2.65 16.10
CA GLN A 215 -11.57 1.87 17.22
C GLN A 215 -10.57 1.78 18.38
N PHE A 216 -9.31 2.24 18.20
CA PHE A 216 -8.27 2.14 19.23
C PHE A 216 -8.42 3.14 20.40
N ALA A 217 -9.25 4.17 20.25
CA ALA A 217 -9.42 5.23 21.28
C ALA A 217 -10.16 4.78 22.54
N GLY A 218 -10.82 3.64 22.55
CA GLY A 218 -11.70 3.16 23.65
C GLY A 218 -11.18 2.00 24.49
N GLY A 219 -9.99 1.45 24.25
CA GLY A 219 -9.36 0.42 25.08
C GLY A 219 -9.98 -0.99 25.02
N GLN A 220 -11.01 -1.24 24.22
CA GLN A 220 -11.67 -2.55 24.06
C GLN A 220 -11.89 -2.90 22.59
N ASP A 221 -10.89 -2.72 21.75
CA ASP A 221 -11.07 -2.90 20.33
C ASP A 221 -10.85 -4.35 19.87
N ARG A 222 -11.93 -5.14 19.98
CA ARG A 222 -11.96 -6.48 19.38
C ARG A 222 -12.15 -6.42 17.86
N ASN A 223 -12.89 -5.46 17.35
CA ASN A 223 -13.30 -5.39 15.95
C ASN A 223 -12.18 -4.88 15.05
N GLY A 224 -11.47 -3.81 15.43
CA GLY A 224 -10.30 -3.34 14.70
C GLY A 224 -9.15 -4.36 14.71
N THR A 225 -8.94 -5.07 15.82
CA THR A 225 -7.98 -6.20 15.86
C THR A 225 -8.41 -7.32 14.91
N ARG A 226 -9.71 -7.65 14.85
CA ARG A 226 -10.24 -8.65 13.92
C ARG A 226 -10.10 -8.19 12.46
N PHE A 227 -10.38 -6.92 12.18
CA PHE A 227 -10.16 -6.32 10.86
C PHE A 227 -8.69 -6.43 10.45
N ALA A 228 -7.76 -6.00 11.31
CA ALA A 228 -6.33 -6.07 11.03
C ALA A 228 -5.87 -7.51 10.78
N ASN A 229 -6.34 -8.48 11.55
CA ASN A 229 -6.02 -9.89 11.37
C ASN A 229 -6.59 -10.43 10.06
N LEU A 230 -7.84 -10.09 9.71
CA LEU A 230 -8.45 -10.46 8.44
C LEU A 230 -7.69 -9.86 7.27
N MET A 231 -7.41 -8.55 7.29
CA MET A 231 -6.72 -7.86 6.20
C MET A 231 -5.29 -8.39 6.03
N ARG A 232 -4.57 -8.66 7.12
CA ARG A 232 -3.25 -9.29 7.04
C ARG A 232 -3.33 -10.65 6.34
N ALA A 233 -4.25 -11.52 6.79
CA ALA A 233 -4.43 -12.84 6.19
C ALA A 233 -4.83 -12.77 4.71
N LEU A 234 -5.75 -11.86 4.34
CA LEU A 234 -6.16 -11.67 2.96
C LEU A 234 -5.01 -11.16 2.08
N CYS A 235 -4.28 -10.14 2.53
CA CYS A 235 -3.19 -9.57 1.76
C CYS A 235 -2.04 -10.57 1.57
N GLU A 236 -1.59 -11.23 2.64
CA GLU A 236 -0.52 -12.23 2.58
C GLU A 236 -0.86 -13.41 1.64
N ARG A 237 -2.11 -13.87 1.67
CA ARG A 237 -2.56 -15.00 0.84
C ARG A 237 -2.87 -14.61 -0.61
N ASN A 238 -3.01 -13.32 -0.90
CA ASN A 238 -3.40 -12.83 -2.22
C ASN A 238 -2.40 -11.82 -2.81
N ASP A 239 -1.11 -12.06 -2.59
CA ASP A 239 0.04 -11.36 -3.19
C ASP A 239 0.05 -9.84 -2.95
N GLY A 240 -0.60 -9.38 -1.89
CA GLY A 240 -0.73 -7.97 -1.57
C GLY A 240 -0.07 -7.55 -0.26
N SER A 241 -0.37 -6.34 0.18
CA SER A 241 0.21 -5.74 1.38
C SER A 241 -0.87 -5.09 2.24
N PHE A 242 -0.75 -5.24 3.56
CA PHE A 242 -1.59 -4.55 4.54
C PHE A 242 -0.81 -3.44 5.22
N VAL A 243 -1.38 -2.24 5.23
CA VAL A 243 -0.85 -1.06 5.92
C VAL A 243 -1.85 -0.64 6.99
N ALA A 244 -1.48 -0.78 8.25
CA ALA A 244 -2.23 -0.23 9.37
C ALA A 244 -1.73 1.19 9.66
N LEU A 245 -2.62 2.17 9.65
CA LEU A 245 -2.31 3.54 10.07
C LEU A 245 -2.34 3.62 11.60
N THR A 246 -1.43 4.38 12.17
CA THR A 246 -1.27 4.50 13.64
C THR A 246 -1.88 5.78 14.20
N THR A 247 -2.21 6.74 13.33
CA THR A 247 -2.79 8.04 13.69
C THR A 247 -3.84 8.46 12.66
N LEU A 248 -4.87 9.18 13.13
CA LEU A 248 -5.88 9.83 12.31
C LEU A 248 -5.39 11.16 11.76
#